data_0a4e84ba4ddd9c6882c0024da7bf73f0
#
_entry.id   0a4e84ba4ddd9c6882c0024da7bf73f0
#
_cell.length_a   1.000
_cell.length_b   1.000
_cell.length_c   1.000
_cell.angle_alpha   90.00
_cell.angle_beta   90.00
_cell.angle_gamma   90.00
#
_symmetry.space_group_name_H-M   'P 1'
#
loop_
_entity.id
_entity.type
_entity.pdbx_description
1 polymer ?
#
loop_
_entity_poly.entity_id
_entity_poly.type
_entity_poly.pdbx_seq_one_letter_code
_entity_poly.pdbx_strand_id
1 'polypeptide(L)'
;ASIAQAHLAKLPDGQQVVVKVQRPGIGATMGEDIALLRKGAGVMRLTGLDQTVDLNMVLDEMWATAQEEMDFRQEARNLAEFAEKNGNIRCIACPKVYPELCCQTLLTMEYIAGYSLLDQQTLVQEGYDLKDIGDKLADNYVKQIVQDGFFHADPHPGNIRIREGQIVWLDMGMMGRITARDRKLMRDAVSAISAHDVESLRQIVMAMGKITGPVDSMQLTSDIDDFLSKYESIELGGLDVGKMLEELMDMAKRNHIAMPAGMTMLARGCMTIEGVLLQLSPETSIMAIVTRRVAKQRWDDLDLKRNAMDFASDLHGSFKKAARLPSQVSDLLRTANKGEAKVNIEVRAKEGLALSERQLTKAIRALLAAALLLGGCVVCLAKGLPSWAGIPVPAWIAFALGLGLGCSACLPQQKKPSRRRKN
;
A
#
# COMPACT_ATOMS: atom_id res chain seq x y z
N ALA A 1 -2.88 -33.04 -0.48
CA ALA A 1 -1.94 -33.98 -1.16
C ALA A 1 -1.04 -33.13 -2.05
N SER A 2 0.28 -33.21 -1.87
CA SER A 2 1.24 -32.47 -2.70
C SER A 2 1.16 -32.92 -4.16
N ILE A 3 1.14 -31.98 -5.09
CA ILE A 3 1.20 -32.23 -6.54
C ILE A 3 2.56 -32.80 -6.99
N ALA A 4 3.56 -32.79 -6.09
CA ALA A 4 4.94 -33.16 -6.35
C ALA A 4 5.48 -34.17 -5.36
N GLN A 5 6.63 -34.73 -5.71
CA GLN A 5 7.54 -35.47 -4.84
C GLN A 5 8.88 -34.75 -4.79
N ALA A 6 9.46 -34.61 -3.59
CA ALA A 6 10.79 -34.06 -3.41
C ALA A 6 11.81 -35.18 -3.16
N HIS A 7 12.89 -35.17 -3.92
CA HIS A 7 13.97 -36.16 -3.84
C HIS A 7 15.30 -35.46 -3.54
N LEU A 8 16.09 -36.02 -2.64
CA LEU A 8 17.46 -35.63 -2.42
C LEU A 8 18.35 -36.19 -3.51
N ALA A 9 19.15 -35.35 -4.14
CA ALA A 9 20.10 -35.73 -5.19
C ALA A 9 21.46 -35.09 -4.98
N LYS A 10 22.46 -35.48 -5.78
CA LYS A 10 23.76 -34.85 -5.81
C LYS A 10 24.09 -34.43 -7.25
N LEU A 11 24.61 -33.25 -7.41
CA LEU A 11 25.18 -32.79 -8.67
C LEU A 11 26.55 -33.46 -8.94
N PRO A 12 27.05 -33.41 -10.17
CA PRO A 12 28.36 -33.99 -10.51
C PRO A 12 29.54 -33.46 -9.68
N ASP A 13 29.43 -32.21 -9.19
CA ASP A 13 30.41 -31.57 -8.30
C ASP A 13 30.29 -32.01 -6.84
N GLY A 14 29.32 -32.88 -6.53
CA GLY A 14 29.05 -33.39 -5.17
C GLY A 14 28.10 -32.54 -4.35
N GLN A 15 27.64 -31.39 -4.84
CA GLN A 15 26.68 -30.54 -4.13
C GLN A 15 25.33 -31.25 -3.97
N GLN A 16 24.74 -31.16 -2.77
CA GLN A 16 23.41 -31.71 -2.49
C GLN A 16 22.33 -30.77 -2.99
N VAL A 17 21.33 -31.32 -3.67
CA VAL A 17 20.18 -30.60 -4.20
C VAL A 17 18.88 -31.33 -3.88
N VAL A 18 17.80 -30.58 -3.86
CA VAL A 18 16.42 -31.12 -3.85
C VAL A 18 15.87 -31.00 -5.26
N VAL A 19 15.31 -32.11 -5.73
CA VAL A 19 14.63 -32.18 -7.01
C VAL A 19 13.15 -32.41 -6.73
N LYS A 20 12.31 -31.40 -6.95
CA LYS A 20 10.85 -31.54 -6.94
C LYS A 20 10.40 -32.04 -8.31
N VAL A 21 9.71 -33.17 -8.33
CA VAL A 21 9.20 -33.80 -9.55
C VAL A 21 7.68 -33.85 -9.47
N GLN A 22 7.01 -33.36 -10.48
CA GLN A 22 5.56 -33.40 -10.57
C GLN A 22 5.09 -34.90 -10.64
N ARG A 23 4.00 -35.21 -9.92
CA ARG A 23 3.42 -36.57 -10.01
C ARG A 23 2.91 -36.82 -11.42
N PRO A 24 3.23 -37.98 -12.01
CA PRO A 24 2.73 -38.34 -13.33
C PRO A 24 1.20 -38.31 -13.36
N GLY A 25 0.64 -37.67 -14.40
CA GLY A 25 -0.80 -37.65 -14.63
C GLY A 25 -1.61 -36.71 -13.73
N ILE A 26 -0.96 -35.94 -12.81
CA ILE A 26 -1.66 -35.07 -11.84
C ILE A 26 -2.58 -34.07 -12.53
N GLY A 27 -2.14 -33.45 -13.64
CA GLY A 27 -2.95 -32.49 -14.40
C GLY A 27 -4.22 -33.12 -14.99
N ALA A 28 -4.14 -34.36 -15.48
CA ALA A 28 -5.32 -35.07 -15.97
C ALA A 28 -6.28 -35.42 -14.83
N THR A 29 -5.77 -35.94 -13.71
CA THR A 29 -6.57 -36.24 -12.52
C THR A 29 -7.28 -35.01 -11.96
N MET A 30 -6.56 -33.88 -11.80
CA MET A 30 -7.17 -32.62 -11.34
C MET A 30 -8.21 -32.10 -12.34
N GLY A 31 -7.95 -32.25 -13.65
CA GLY A 31 -8.92 -31.85 -14.68
C GLY A 31 -10.21 -32.70 -14.62
N GLU A 32 -10.09 -33.99 -14.36
CA GLU A 32 -11.23 -34.90 -14.16
C GLU A 32 -12.00 -34.54 -12.88
N ASP A 33 -11.32 -34.25 -11.79
CA ASP A 33 -11.93 -33.85 -10.52
C ASP A 33 -12.71 -32.54 -10.68
N ILE A 34 -12.13 -31.53 -11.34
CA ILE A 34 -12.82 -30.25 -11.63
C ILE A 34 -14.03 -30.50 -12.56
N ALA A 35 -13.90 -31.33 -13.56
CA ALA A 35 -15.02 -31.68 -14.44
C ALA A 35 -16.16 -32.40 -13.68
N LEU A 36 -15.82 -33.24 -12.71
CA LEU A 36 -16.80 -33.88 -11.83
C LEU A 36 -17.49 -32.86 -10.92
N LEU A 37 -16.75 -31.96 -10.31
CA LEU A 37 -17.29 -30.88 -9.49
C LEU A 37 -18.22 -29.94 -10.29
N ARG A 38 -17.88 -29.63 -11.55
CA ARG A 38 -18.76 -28.86 -12.45
C ARG A 38 -20.08 -29.58 -12.74
N LYS A 39 -20.06 -30.91 -12.92
CA LYS A 39 -21.29 -31.69 -13.05
C LYS A 39 -22.13 -31.62 -11.78
N GLY A 40 -21.51 -31.74 -10.61
CA GLY A 40 -22.18 -31.55 -9.30
C GLY A 40 -22.80 -30.19 -9.14
N ALA A 41 -22.07 -29.12 -9.50
CA ALA A 41 -22.57 -27.74 -9.49
C ALA A 41 -23.79 -27.56 -10.41
N GLY A 42 -23.80 -28.22 -11.58
CA GLY A 42 -24.95 -28.25 -12.49
C GLY A 42 -26.20 -28.85 -11.86
N VAL A 43 -26.06 -29.91 -11.06
CA VAL A 43 -27.17 -30.52 -10.33
C VAL A 43 -27.69 -29.60 -9.22
N MET A 44 -26.78 -28.90 -8.48
CA MET A 44 -27.17 -27.93 -7.44
C MET A 44 -27.95 -26.74 -8.02
N ARG A 45 -27.66 -26.29 -9.23
CA ARG A 45 -28.47 -25.28 -9.95
C ARG A 45 -29.93 -25.69 -10.10
N LEU A 46 -30.18 -26.96 -10.38
CA LEU A 46 -31.56 -27.49 -10.53
C LEU A 46 -32.35 -27.48 -9.22
N THR A 47 -31.67 -27.45 -8.08
CA THR A 47 -32.29 -27.43 -6.74
C THR A 47 -32.50 -26.01 -6.19
N GLY A 48 -32.08 -24.95 -6.91
CA GLY A 48 -32.24 -23.56 -6.49
C GLY A 48 -31.33 -23.12 -5.33
N LEU A 49 -30.35 -23.92 -4.95
CA LEU A 49 -29.39 -23.61 -3.89
C LEU A 49 -28.26 -22.68 -4.35
N ASP A 50 -28.25 -22.30 -5.63
CA ASP A 50 -27.21 -21.51 -6.32
C ASP A 50 -27.41 -19.98 -6.25
N GLN A 51 -28.26 -19.48 -5.33
CA GLN A 51 -28.62 -18.06 -5.32
C GLN A 51 -27.54 -17.13 -4.74
N THR A 52 -26.47 -17.66 -4.14
CA THR A 52 -25.50 -16.84 -3.39
C THR A 52 -24.08 -16.82 -3.99
N VAL A 53 -23.68 -17.85 -4.73
CA VAL A 53 -22.30 -17.97 -5.28
C VAL A 53 -22.32 -18.64 -6.65
N ASP A 54 -21.67 -18.05 -7.65
CA ASP A 54 -21.43 -18.71 -8.94
C ASP A 54 -20.35 -19.80 -8.79
N LEU A 55 -20.80 -21.04 -8.58
CA LEU A 55 -19.94 -22.20 -8.40
C LEU A 55 -19.01 -22.44 -9.61
N ASN A 56 -19.44 -22.11 -10.82
CA ASN A 56 -18.57 -22.28 -12.00
C ASN A 56 -17.40 -21.31 -11.97
N MET A 57 -17.64 -20.05 -11.58
CA MET A 57 -16.57 -19.06 -11.43
C MET A 57 -15.54 -19.52 -10.37
N VAL A 58 -16.01 -20.06 -9.26
CA VAL A 58 -15.12 -20.61 -8.22
C VAL A 58 -14.30 -21.79 -8.75
N LEU A 59 -14.93 -22.70 -9.50
CA LEU A 59 -14.23 -23.85 -10.08
C LEU A 59 -13.26 -23.44 -11.19
N ASP A 60 -13.57 -22.39 -11.95
CA ASP A 60 -12.65 -21.82 -12.95
C ASP A 60 -11.42 -21.21 -12.29
N GLU A 61 -11.60 -20.47 -11.19
CA GLU A 61 -10.52 -19.89 -10.41
C GLU A 61 -9.65 -20.97 -9.74
N MET A 62 -10.29 -22.01 -9.16
CA MET A 62 -9.57 -23.16 -8.61
C MET A 62 -8.73 -23.87 -9.68
N TRP A 63 -9.27 -24.06 -10.89
CA TRP A 63 -8.54 -24.68 -11.98
C TRP A 63 -7.37 -23.84 -12.47
N ALA A 64 -7.58 -22.53 -12.60
CA ALA A 64 -6.51 -21.61 -13.00
C ALA A 64 -5.35 -21.63 -11.96
N THR A 65 -5.67 -21.55 -10.68
CA THR A 65 -4.69 -21.66 -9.58
C THR A 65 -3.94 -22.98 -9.62
N ALA A 66 -4.67 -24.10 -9.80
CA ALA A 66 -4.04 -25.42 -9.91
C ALA A 66 -3.09 -25.53 -11.11
N GLN A 67 -3.44 -24.91 -12.25
CA GLN A 67 -2.57 -24.87 -13.43
C GLN A 67 -1.29 -24.05 -13.18
N GLU A 68 -1.39 -22.95 -12.45
CA GLU A 68 -0.23 -22.14 -12.06
C GLU A 68 0.70 -22.90 -11.12
N GLU A 69 0.16 -23.62 -10.13
CA GLU A 69 0.93 -24.45 -9.21
C GLU A 69 1.62 -25.65 -9.90
N MET A 70 1.07 -26.12 -11.03
CA MET A 70 1.68 -27.19 -11.82
C MET A 70 2.84 -26.73 -12.71
N ASP A 71 3.13 -25.45 -12.85
CA ASP A 71 4.28 -24.95 -13.61
C ASP A 71 5.45 -24.56 -12.68
N PHE A 72 6.36 -25.49 -12.41
CA PHE A 72 7.52 -25.28 -11.54
C PHE A 72 8.50 -24.21 -12.05
N ARG A 73 8.39 -23.79 -13.31
CA ARG A 73 9.14 -22.61 -13.79
C ARG A 73 8.68 -21.32 -13.09
N GLN A 74 7.41 -21.28 -12.63
CA GLN A 74 6.92 -20.15 -11.85
C GLN A 74 7.57 -20.12 -10.46
N GLU A 75 7.64 -21.26 -9.76
CA GLU A 75 8.33 -21.36 -8.48
C GLU A 75 9.82 -21.01 -8.60
N ALA A 76 10.49 -21.48 -9.68
CA ALA A 76 11.88 -21.12 -9.97
C ALA A 76 12.07 -19.61 -10.13
N ARG A 77 11.17 -18.93 -10.87
CA ARG A 77 11.18 -17.47 -11.03
C ARG A 77 10.92 -16.76 -9.70
N ASN A 78 9.97 -17.24 -8.92
CA ASN A 78 9.64 -16.66 -7.62
C ASN A 78 10.82 -16.75 -6.64
N LEU A 79 11.54 -17.88 -6.60
CA LEU A 79 12.75 -18.06 -5.79
C LEU A 79 13.84 -17.07 -6.21
N ALA A 80 14.07 -16.88 -7.51
CA ALA A 80 15.04 -15.92 -8.02
C ALA A 80 14.66 -14.48 -7.66
N GLU A 81 13.40 -14.09 -7.83
CA GLU A 81 12.89 -12.77 -7.45
C GLU A 81 12.99 -12.53 -5.94
N PHE A 82 12.68 -13.54 -5.12
CA PHE A 82 12.81 -13.46 -3.68
C PHE A 82 14.27 -13.26 -3.24
N ALA A 83 15.20 -14.01 -3.85
CA ALA A 83 16.64 -13.88 -3.59
C ALA A 83 17.14 -12.47 -3.94
N GLU A 84 16.73 -11.91 -5.08
CA GLU A 84 17.06 -10.54 -5.49
C GLU A 84 16.56 -9.50 -4.48
N LYS A 85 15.29 -9.58 -4.09
CA LYS A 85 14.66 -8.63 -3.16
C LYS A 85 15.23 -8.69 -1.74
N ASN A 86 15.76 -9.84 -1.32
CA ASN A 86 16.30 -10.05 0.03
C ASN A 86 17.83 -10.16 0.09
N GLY A 87 18.55 -10.00 -1.01
CA GLY A 87 20.00 -10.17 -1.10
C GLY A 87 20.81 -9.26 -0.17
N ASN A 88 20.25 -8.14 0.29
CA ASN A 88 20.86 -7.23 1.24
C ASN A 88 20.58 -7.59 2.72
N ILE A 89 19.77 -8.60 2.99
CA ILE A 89 19.34 -8.98 4.34
C ILE A 89 20.06 -10.26 4.76
N ARG A 90 21.10 -10.14 5.58
CA ARG A 90 21.95 -11.27 5.97
C ARG A 90 21.23 -12.41 6.67
N CYS A 91 20.17 -12.12 7.40
CA CYS A 91 19.42 -13.11 8.17
C CYS A 91 18.28 -13.79 7.38
N ILE A 92 18.11 -13.47 6.08
CA ILE A 92 17.06 -14.04 5.23
C ILE A 92 17.70 -14.70 4.02
N ALA A 93 17.25 -15.91 3.69
CA ALA A 93 17.70 -16.64 2.52
C ALA A 93 16.55 -17.45 1.89
N CYS A 94 16.79 -17.96 0.71
CA CYS A 94 16.01 -19.02 0.06
C CYS A 94 16.97 -19.96 -0.70
N PRO A 95 16.53 -21.15 -1.10
CA PRO A 95 17.37 -22.07 -1.87
C PRO A 95 17.81 -21.45 -3.20
N LYS A 96 19.06 -21.67 -3.56
CA LYS A 96 19.55 -21.38 -4.90
C LYS A 96 18.87 -22.30 -5.91
N VAL A 97 18.35 -21.73 -6.98
CA VAL A 97 17.76 -22.50 -8.10
C VAL A 97 18.84 -22.82 -9.13
N TYR A 98 18.73 -23.96 -9.79
CA TYR A 98 19.56 -24.37 -10.93
C TYR A 98 18.69 -24.33 -12.20
N PRO A 99 18.56 -23.19 -12.89
CA PRO A 99 17.60 -23.01 -13.98
C PRO A 99 17.79 -23.99 -15.13
N GLU A 100 19.05 -24.37 -15.40
CA GLU A 100 19.44 -25.35 -16.42
C GLU A 100 18.93 -26.77 -16.14
N LEU A 101 18.56 -27.05 -14.87
CA LEU A 101 18.01 -28.32 -14.41
C LEU A 101 16.52 -28.19 -14.03
N CYS A 102 15.85 -27.17 -14.54
CA CYS A 102 14.45 -26.91 -14.27
C CYS A 102 13.61 -26.97 -15.56
N CYS A 103 12.39 -27.45 -15.44
CA CYS A 103 11.40 -27.40 -16.52
C CYS A 103 9.99 -27.27 -15.91
N GLN A 104 8.94 -27.35 -16.74
CA GLN A 104 7.57 -27.22 -16.26
C GLN A 104 7.21 -28.22 -15.14
N THR A 105 7.75 -29.44 -15.21
CA THR A 105 7.41 -30.55 -14.29
C THR A 105 8.53 -30.88 -13.31
N LEU A 106 9.64 -30.14 -13.33
CA LEU A 106 10.82 -30.41 -12.51
C LEU A 106 11.47 -29.12 -12.05
N LEU A 107 11.71 -29.02 -10.72
CA LEU A 107 12.44 -27.95 -10.09
C LEU A 107 13.64 -28.50 -9.34
N THR A 108 14.83 -28.03 -9.69
CA THR A 108 16.09 -28.38 -9.00
C THR A 108 16.58 -27.16 -8.23
N MET A 109 16.76 -27.34 -6.92
CA MET A 109 17.21 -26.28 -6.03
C MET A 109 18.17 -26.79 -4.97
N GLU A 110 18.89 -25.91 -4.31
CA GLU A 110 19.81 -26.19 -3.20
C GLU A 110 19.08 -26.99 -2.10
N TYR A 111 19.76 -28.01 -1.57
CA TYR A 111 19.31 -28.67 -0.35
C TYR A 111 19.67 -27.79 0.85
N ILE A 112 18.68 -27.42 1.63
CA ILE A 112 18.87 -26.62 2.83
C ILE A 112 18.95 -27.55 4.04
N ALA A 113 20.13 -27.75 4.55
CA ALA A 113 20.34 -28.31 5.88
C ALA A 113 19.90 -27.27 6.93
N GLY A 114 19.52 -27.71 8.11
CA GLY A 114 19.10 -26.83 9.20
C GLY A 114 17.88 -27.34 9.94
N TYR A 115 17.47 -26.60 10.94
CA TYR A 115 16.39 -26.99 11.86
C TYR A 115 15.04 -26.51 11.34
N SER A 116 14.02 -27.34 11.54
CA SER A 116 12.64 -26.94 11.25
C SER A 116 12.19 -25.89 12.26
N LEU A 117 11.46 -24.88 11.79
CA LEU A 117 10.82 -23.89 12.66
C LEU A 117 9.80 -24.52 13.64
N LEU A 118 9.27 -25.71 13.31
CA LEU A 118 8.39 -26.49 14.17
C LEU A 118 9.11 -27.13 15.35
N ASP A 119 10.41 -27.38 15.23
CA ASP A 119 11.21 -28.05 16.27
C ASP A 119 11.87 -27.02 17.20
N GLN A 120 11.02 -26.33 17.97
CA GLN A 120 11.45 -25.28 18.89
C GLN A 120 12.40 -25.82 19.99
N GLN A 121 12.22 -27.07 20.42
CA GLN A 121 13.08 -27.66 21.46
C GLN A 121 14.51 -27.79 20.96
N THR A 122 14.70 -28.31 19.77
CA THR A 122 16.03 -28.38 19.16
C THR A 122 16.61 -27.00 18.90
N LEU A 123 15.82 -26.02 18.42
CA LEU A 123 16.29 -24.66 18.23
C LEU A 123 16.85 -24.06 19.53
N VAL A 124 16.15 -24.20 20.65
CA VAL A 124 16.61 -23.72 21.97
C VAL A 124 17.86 -24.46 22.44
N GLN A 125 17.94 -25.78 22.25
CA GLN A 125 19.12 -26.59 22.60
C GLN A 125 20.35 -26.19 21.81
N GLU A 126 20.19 -25.81 20.56
CA GLU A 126 21.26 -25.32 19.67
C GLU A 126 21.58 -23.83 19.90
N GLY A 127 20.97 -23.20 20.91
CA GLY A 127 21.27 -21.84 21.34
C GLY A 127 20.57 -20.72 20.56
N TYR A 128 19.55 -21.04 19.80
CA TYR A 128 18.75 -20.03 19.10
C TYR A 128 17.75 -19.36 20.04
N ASP A 129 17.61 -18.03 19.92
CA ASP A 129 16.58 -17.25 20.58
C ASP A 129 15.31 -17.21 19.71
N LEU A 130 14.24 -17.85 20.20
CA LEU A 130 12.96 -17.91 19.48
C LEU A 130 12.34 -16.53 19.26
N LYS A 131 12.56 -15.60 20.20
CA LYS A 131 12.09 -14.23 20.07
C LYS A 131 12.81 -13.48 18.93
N ASP A 132 14.14 -13.60 18.87
CA ASP A 132 14.94 -13.01 17.80
C ASP A 132 14.54 -13.58 16.43
N ILE A 133 14.26 -14.89 16.34
CA ILE A 133 13.73 -15.52 15.12
C ILE A 133 12.37 -14.94 14.78
N GLY A 134 11.45 -14.85 15.73
CA GLY A 134 10.11 -14.30 15.54
C GLY A 134 10.13 -12.86 15.05
N ASP A 135 10.92 -12.01 15.68
CA ASP A 135 11.06 -10.60 15.30
C ASP A 135 11.62 -10.44 13.90
N LYS A 136 12.66 -11.20 13.52
CA LYS A 136 13.24 -11.21 12.17
C LYS A 136 12.27 -11.73 11.11
N LEU A 137 11.54 -12.80 11.45
CA LEU A 137 10.55 -13.40 10.56
C LEU A 137 9.41 -12.41 10.27
N ALA A 138 8.85 -11.81 11.32
CA ALA A 138 7.79 -10.82 11.20
C ALA A 138 8.26 -9.58 10.42
N ASP A 139 9.45 -9.06 10.73
CA ASP A 139 10.01 -7.90 10.04
C ASP A 139 10.24 -8.17 8.54
N ASN A 140 10.75 -9.36 8.19
CA ASN A 140 10.89 -9.75 6.78
C ASN A 140 9.54 -9.92 6.09
N TYR A 141 8.55 -10.54 6.75
CA TYR A 141 7.22 -10.73 6.17
C TYR A 141 6.52 -9.39 5.90
N VAL A 142 6.57 -8.46 6.85
CA VAL A 142 6.05 -7.10 6.67
C VAL A 142 6.78 -6.37 5.53
N LYS A 143 8.11 -6.55 5.40
CA LYS A 143 8.87 -6.00 4.26
C LYS A 143 8.35 -6.52 2.92
N GLN A 144 8.13 -7.83 2.81
CA GLN A 144 7.60 -8.46 1.59
C GLN A 144 6.28 -7.79 1.16
N ILE A 145 5.41 -7.46 2.11
CA ILE A 145 4.11 -6.84 1.86
C ILE A 145 4.27 -5.35 1.54
N VAL A 146 4.83 -4.59 2.46
CA VAL A 146 4.79 -3.11 2.44
C VAL A 146 5.79 -2.51 1.45
N GLN A 147 6.98 -3.11 1.34
CA GLN A 147 8.06 -2.60 0.48
C GLN A 147 8.11 -3.29 -0.88
N ASP A 148 8.15 -4.62 -0.87
CA ASP A 148 8.37 -5.40 -2.11
C ASP A 148 7.07 -5.55 -2.91
N GLY A 149 5.91 -5.67 -2.22
CA GLY A 149 4.63 -6.03 -2.84
C GLY A 149 4.65 -7.42 -3.47
N PHE A 150 5.57 -8.24 -3.02
CA PHE A 150 5.78 -9.63 -3.39
C PHE A 150 5.98 -10.42 -2.11
N PHE A 151 4.99 -11.19 -1.72
CA PHE A 151 4.92 -11.83 -0.40
C PHE A 151 4.49 -13.28 -0.49
N HIS A 152 4.93 -14.07 0.47
CA HIS A 152 4.52 -15.46 0.61
C HIS A 152 3.05 -15.55 1.02
N ALA A 153 2.21 -16.19 0.21
CA ALA A 153 0.77 -16.26 0.46
C ALA A 153 0.37 -17.41 1.41
N ASP A 154 1.28 -18.38 1.63
CA ASP A 154 1.11 -19.49 2.60
C ASP A 154 2.39 -19.69 3.42
N PRO A 155 2.74 -18.77 4.36
CA PRO A 155 3.97 -18.82 5.15
C PRO A 155 3.89 -19.89 6.25
N HIS A 156 3.58 -21.13 5.85
CA HIS A 156 3.48 -22.27 6.77
C HIS A 156 4.86 -22.59 7.39
N PRO A 157 4.95 -22.90 8.69
CA PRO A 157 6.23 -23.13 9.37
C PRO A 157 7.03 -24.32 8.81
N GLY A 158 6.36 -25.27 8.12
CA GLY A 158 7.00 -26.36 7.37
C GLY A 158 7.84 -25.88 6.17
N ASN A 159 7.57 -24.68 5.67
CA ASN A 159 8.28 -24.04 4.57
C ASN A 159 9.42 -23.12 5.04
N ILE A 160 9.74 -23.16 6.34
CA ILE A 160 10.77 -22.29 6.92
C ILE A 160 11.78 -23.15 7.69
N ARG A 161 13.07 -22.92 7.42
CA ARG A 161 14.17 -23.52 8.17
C ARG A 161 15.10 -22.47 8.75
N ILE A 162 15.76 -22.84 9.84
CA ILE A 162 16.80 -22.05 10.47
C ILE A 162 18.14 -22.71 10.17
N ARG A 163 19.03 -21.98 9.49
CA ARG A 163 20.37 -22.42 9.11
C ARG A 163 21.38 -21.31 9.45
N GLU A 164 22.31 -21.59 10.35
CA GLU A 164 23.40 -20.68 10.72
C GLU A 164 22.92 -19.25 11.07
N GLY A 165 21.79 -19.15 11.79
CA GLY A 165 21.18 -17.86 12.15
C GLY A 165 20.38 -17.19 11.04
N GLN A 166 20.25 -17.83 9.89
CA GLN A 166 19.39 -17.38 8.80
C GLN A 166 18.02 -18.05 8.83
N ILE A 167 16.99 -17.29 8.53
CA ILE A 167 15.65 -17.77 8.21
C ILE A 167 15.61 -18.07 6.72
N VAL A 168 15.43 -19.33 6.36
CA VAL A 168 15.43 -19.79 4.99
C VAL A 168 14.01 -20.18 4.57
N TRP A 169 13.46 -19.47 3.62
CA TRP A 169 12.17 -19.76 3.01
C TRP A 169 12.33 -20.80 1.91
N LEU A 170 11.71 -21.98 2.03
CA LEU A 170 11.97 -23.13 1.17
C LEU A 170 11.10 -23.18 -0.07
N ASP A 171 9.82 -22.85 0.05
CA ASP A 171 8.81 -23.00 -0.98
C ASP A 171 8.30 -21.61 -1.42
N MET A 172 8.29 -21.35 -2.71
CA MET A 172 7.78 -20.09 -3.30
C MET A 172 6.71 -20.37 -4.36
N GLY A 173 6.01 -21.51 -4.23
CA GLY A 173 4.93 -21.88 -5.16
C GLY A 173 3.76 -20.90 -5.10
N MET A 174 3.37 -20.51 -3.89
CA MET A 174 2.27 -19.56 -3.68
C MET A 174 2.78 -18.19 -3.26
N MET A 175 2.92 -17.27 -4.21
CA MET A 175 3.33 -15.89 -3.95
C MET A 175 2.24 -14.90 -4.31
N GLY A 176 1.91 -14.00 -3.38
CA GLY A 176 1.01 -12.87 -3.62
C GLY A 176 1.73 -11.67 -4.22
N ARG A 177 1.00 -10.91 -5.02
CA ARG A 177 1.50 -9.67 -5.63
C ARG A 177 0.55 -8.52 -5.35
N ILE A 178 1.09 -7.39 -4.90
CA ILE A 178 0.36 -6.15 -4.65
C ILE A 178 0.96 -5.07 -5.52
N THR A 179 0.13 -4.38 -6.30
CA THR A 179 0.60 -3.30 -7.17
C THR A 179 1.18 -2.12 -6.36
N ALA A 180 2.01 -1.31 -6.97
CA ALA A 180 2.55 -0.12 -6.32
C ALA A 180 1.44 0.85 -5.86
N ARG A 181 0.35 0.95 -6.62
CA ARG A 181 -0.85 1.72 -6.28
C ARG A 181 -1.52 1.16 -5.02
N ASP A 182 -1.78 -0.15 -4.98
CA ASP A 182 -2.48 -0.76 -3.86
C ASP A 182 -1.64 -0.75 -2.59
N ARG A 183 -0.31 -0.91 -2.71
CA ARG A 183 0.61 -0.72 -1.57
C ARG A 183 0.53 0.68 -0.97
N LYS A 184 0.42 1.71 -1.82
CA LYS A 184 0.21 3.07 -1.33
C LYS A 184 -1.12 3.19 -0.59
N LEU A 185 -2.21 2.69 -1.18
CA LEU A 185 -3.54 2.70 -0.54
C LEU A 185 -3.53 1.93 0.78
N MET A 186 -2.83 0.79 0.87
CA MET A 186 -2.66 0.05 2.13
C MET A 186 -1.92 0.86 3.20
N ARG A 187 -0.84 1.55 2.86
CA ARG A 187 -0.12 2.42 3.81
C ARG A 187 -1.01 3.57 4.29
N ASP A 188 -1.78 4.15 3.38
CA ASP A 188 -2.75 5.20 3.73
C ASP A 188 -3.87 4.65 4.62
N ALA A 189 -4.33 3.40 4.37
CA ALA A 189 -5.31 2.70 5.22
C ALA A 189 -4.77 2.47 6.64
N VAL A 190 -3.54 1.99 6.80
CA VAL A 190 -2.90 1.84 8.13
C VAL A 190 -2.90 3.17 8.89
N SER A 191 -2.65 4.26 8.19
CA SER A 191 -2.66 5.60 8.80
C SER A 191 -4.07 6.06 9.16
N ALA A 192 -5.06 5.81 8.29
CA ALA A 192 -6.46 6.14 8.54
C ALA A 192 -7.02 5.33 9.73
N ILE A 193 -6.71 4.03 9.81
CA ILE A 193 -7.07 3.16 10.94
C ILE A 193 -6.45 3.70 12.24
N SER A 194 -5.16 4.02 12.23
CA SER A 194 -4.46 4.54 13.41
C SER A 194 -4.95 5.92 13.87
N ALA A 195 -5.54 6.70 12.98
CA ALA A 195 -6.09 8.05 13.26
C ALA A 195 -7.61 8.05 13.47
N HIS A 196 -8.28 6.89 13.42
CA HIS A 196 -9.74 6.76 13.41
C HIS A 196 -10.41 7.65 12.35
N ASP A 197 -9.79 7.74 11.15
CA ASP A 197 -10.26 8.58 10.05
C ASP A 197 -11.19 7.78 9.12
N VAL A 198 -12.48 7.83 9.47
CA VAL A 198 -13.58 7.12 8.76
C VAL A 198 -13.63 7.53 7.29
N GLU A 199 -13.53 8.83 7.00
CA GLU A 199 -13.67 9.33 5.63
C GLU A 199 -12.49 8.92 4.74
N SER A 200 -11.27 9.01 5.24
CA SER A 200 -10.09 8.54 4.52
C SER A 200 -10.17 7.04 4.25
N LEU A 201 -10.55 6.22 5.24
CA LEU A 201 -10.67 4.77 5.06
C LEU A 201 -11.77 4.43 4.05
N ARG A 202 -12.92 5.14 4.07
CA ARG A 202 -14.00 5.00 3.08
C ARG A 202 -13.49 5.26 1.66
N GLN A 203 -12.75 6.34 1.45
CA GLN A 203 -12.18 6.68 0.15
C GLN A 203 -11.18 5.62 -0.32
N ILE A 204 -10.37 5.08 0.58
CA ILE A 204 -9.39 4.03 0.27
C ILE A 204 -10.09 2.73 -0.14
N VAL A 205 -11.10 2.29 0.60
CA VAL A 205 -11.90 1.08 0.27
C VAL A 205 -12.54 1.23 -1.10
N MET A 206 -13.15 2.39 -1.38
CA MET A 206 -13.74 2.70 -2.70
C MET A 206 -12.71 2.75 -3.82
N ALA A 207 -11.50 3.25 -3.55
CA ALA A 207 -10.44 3.38 -4.55
C ALA A 207 -9.73 2.05 -4.85
N MET A 208 -9.67 1.15 -3.87
CA MET A 208 -9.02 -0.16 -3.99
C MET A 208 -9.96 -1.21 -4.59
N GLY A 209 -11.23 -1.18 -4.20
CA GLY A 209 -12.22 -2.16 -4.60
C GLY A 209 -12.85 -1.89 -5.96
N LYS A 210 -13.43 -2.93 -6.55
CA LYS A 210 -14.29 -2.85 -7.74
C LYS A 210 -15.76 -2.84 -7.29
N ILE A 211 -16.50 -1.82 -7.70
CA ILE A 211 -17.93 -1.71 -7.40
C ILE A 211 -18.68 -2.76 -8.23
N THR A 212 -19.46 -3.62 -7.57
CA THR A 212 -20.23 -4.73 -8.17
C THR A 212 -21.74 -4.51 -8.14
N GLY A 213 -22.21 -3.47 -7.42
CA GLY A 213 -23.62 -3.13 -7.27
C GLY A 213 -23.82 -1.72 -6.70
N PRO A 214 -25.04 -1.32 -6.37
CA PRO A 214 -25.32 -0.03 -5.76
C PRO A 214 -24.66 0.06 -4.36
N VAL A 215 -23.89 1.11 -4.11
CA VAL A 215 -23.24 1.38 -2.82
C VAL A 215 -24.02 2.46 -2.09
N ASP A 216 -24.55 2.14 -0.90
CA ASP A 216 -25.10 3.13 0.01
C ASP A 216 -23.96 3.79 0.80
N SER A 217 -23.72 5.07 0.52
CA SER A 217 -22.62 5.81 1.11
C SER A 217 -22.78 6.02 2.63
N MET A 218 -24.02 6.13 3.12
CA MET A 218 -24.26 6.28 4.56
C MET A 218 -24.02 4.96 5.30
N GLN A 219 -24.54 3.86 4.75
CA GLN A 219 -24.30 2.52 5.31
C GLN A 219 -22.81 2.18 5.32
N LEU A 220 -22.09 2.39 4.21
CA LEU A 220 -20.65 2.16 4.15
C LEU A 220 -19.89 2.99 5.18
N THR A 221 -20.28 4.26 5.39
CA THR A 221 -19.63 5.12 6.39
C THR A 221 -19.89 4.60 7.82
N SER A 222 -21.13 4.18 8.12
CA SER A 222 -21.47 3.57 9.41
C SER A 222 -20.72 2.27 9.66
N ASP A 223 -20.66 1.38 8.67
CA ASP A 223 -19.95 0.10 8.77
C ASP A 223 -18.44 0.29 9.02
N ILE A 224 -17.85 1.33 8.42
CA ILE A 224 -16.43 1.69 8.63
C ILE A 224 -16.22 2.27 10.03
N ASP A 225 -17.12 3.11 10.53
CA ASP A 225 -17.05 3.68 11.88
C ASP A 225 -17.15 2.57 12.93
N ASP A 226 -18.10 1.64 12.77
CA ASP A 226 -18.24 0.45 13.62
C ASP A 226 -16.98 -0.42 13.59
N PHE A 227 -16.40 -0.62 12.39
CA PHE A 227 -15.15 -1.36 12.21
C PHE A 227 -14.01 -0.68 12.97
N LEU A 228 -13.80 0.63 12.79
CA LEU A 228 -12.75 1.38 13.46
C LEU A 228 -12.92 1.37 14.98
N SER A 229 -14.15 1.60 15.47
CA SER A 229 -14.48 1.60 16.89
C SER A 229 -14.19 0.26 17.57
N LYS A 230 -14.40 -0.86 16.86
CA LYS A 230 -14.08 -2.20 17.36
C LYS A 230 -12.58 -2.37 17.63
N TYR A 231 -11.72 -1.80 16.78
CA TYR A 231 -10.27 -1.95 16.85
C TYR A 231 -9.58 -0.86 17.68
N GLU A 232 -10.25 0.27 17.96
CA GLU A 232 -9.68 1.37 18.75
C GLU A 232 -9.33 0.95 20.19
N SER A 233 -10.14 0.07 20.80
CA SER A 233 -9.95 -0.38 22.19
C SER A 233 -8.86 -1.46 22.34
N ILE A 234 -8.32 -1.99 21.23
CA ILE A 234 -7.32 -3.06 21.25
C ILE A 234 -5.94 -2.44 21.16
N GLU A 235 -5.07 -2.75 22.12
CA GLU A 235 -3.66 -2.35 22.04
C GLU A 235 -3.03 -2.89 20.74
N LEU A 236 -2.17 -2.09 20.10
CA LEU A 236 -1.49 -2.44 18.83
C LEU A 236 -0.77 -3.80 18.90
N GLY A 237 -0.36 -4.23 20.10
CA GLY A 237 0.28 -5.52 20.33
C GLY A 237 -0.64 -6.74 20.23
N GLY A 238 -1.94 -6.55 20.45
CA GLY A 238 -2.94 -7.61 20.44
C GLY A 238 -3.81 -7.66 19.18
N LEU A 239 -3.50 -6.83 18.17
CA LEU A 239 -4.26 -6.80 16.91
C LEU A 239 -3.88 -7.99 16.01
N ASP A 240 -4.87 -8.79 15.67
CA ASP A 240 -4.80 -9.83 14.64
C ASP A 240 -5.05 -9.17 13.27
N VAL A 241 -3.96 -8.96 12.53
CA VAL A 241 -3.98 -8.26 11.23
C VAL A 241 -4.71 -9.08 10.19
N GLY A 242 -4.56 -10.41 10.22
CA GLY A 242 -5.23 -11.30 9.28
C GLY A 242 -6.75 -11.23 9.44
N LYS A 243 -7.24 -11.34 10.67
CA LYS A 243 -8.67 -11.23 10.99
C LYS A 243 -9.22 -9.84 10.69
N MET A 244 -8.45 -8.79 10.99
CA MET A 244 -8.84 -7.42 10.68
C MET A 244 -9.01 -7.21 9.16
N LEU A 245 -8.11 -7.76 8.35
CA LEU A 245 -8.22 -7.69 6.88
C LEU A 245 -9.42 -8.49 6.36
N GLU A 246 -9.69 -9.66 6.92
CA GLU A 246 -10.85 -10.49 6.57
C GLU A 246 -12.16 -9.74 6.86
N GLU A 247 -12.31 -9.15 8.04
CA GLU A 247 -13.49 -8.38 8.42
C GLU A 247 -13.68 -7.13 7.52
N LEU A 248 -12.58 -6.46 7.17
CA LEU A 248 -12.61 -5.33 6.24
C LEU A 248 -13.08 -5.76 4.84
N MET A 249 -12.62 -6.91 4.34
CA MET A 249 -13.06 -7.46 3.07
C MET A 249 -14.53 -7.89 3.10
N ASP A 250 -14.98 -8.49 4.17
CA ASP A 250 -16.38 -8.89 4.35
C ASP A 250 -17.30 -7.66 4.43
N MET A 251 -16.87 -6.61 5.12
CA MET A 251 -17.58 -5.34 5.16
C MET A 251 -17.68 -4.71 3.75
N ALA A 252 -16.57 -4.68 3.02
CA ALA A 252 -16.55 -4.19 1.64
C ALA A 252 -17.50 -5.01 0.73
N LYS A 253 -17.46 -6.33 0.84
CA LYS A 253 -18.34 -7.25 0.09
C LYS A 253 -19.83 -7.02 0.38
N ARG A 254 -20.22 -6.83 1.66
CA ARG A 254 -21.61 -6.48 2.04
C ARG A 254 -22.07 -5.18 1.41
N ASN A 255 -21.16 -4.24 1.20
CA ASN A 255 -21.40 -2.95 0.55
C ASN A 255 -21.19 -3.01 -0.98
N HIS A 256 -21.23 -4.18 -1.61
CA HIS A 256 -21.05 -4.38 -3.05
C HIS A 256 -19.70 -3.89 -3.59
N ILE A 257 -18.65 -4.01 -2.80
CA ILE A 257 -17.29 -3.65 -3.19
C ILE A 257 -16.43 -4.93 -3.16
N ALA A 258 -16.00 -5.43 -4.33
CA ALA A 258 -15.11 -6.58 -4.44
C ALA A 258 -13.66 -6.12 -4.32
N MET A 259 -12.95 -6.62 -3.31
CA MET A 259 -11.54 -6.34 -3.11
C MET A 259 -10.67 -7.15 -4.08
N PRO A 260 -9.47 -6.66 -4.47
CA PRO A 260 -8.55 -7.41 -5.33
C PRO A 260 -8.16 -8.77 -4.73
N ALA A 261 -7.98 -9.79 -5.57
CA ALA A 261 -7.60 -11.15 -5.14
C ALA A 261 -6.32 -11.19 -4.27
N GLY A 262 -5.36 -10.31 -4.53
CA GLY A 262 -4.16 -10.16 -3.71
C GLY A 262 -4.44 -9.83 -2.24
N MET A 263 -5.56 -9.17 -1.93
CA MET A 263 -5.95 -8.87 -0.54
C MET A 263 -6.42 -10.13 0.21
N THR A 264 -7.13 -11.03 -0.47
CA THR A 264 -7.53 -12.32 0.12
C THR A 264 -6.31 -13.20 0.42
N MET A 265 -5.35 -13.25 -0.51
CA MET A 265 -4.07 -13.94 -0.29
C MET A 265 -3.29 -13.32 0.87
N LEU A 266 -3.32 -11.99 0.98
CA LEU A 266 -2.66 -11.27 2.07
C LEU A 266 -3.28 -11.59 3.42
N ALA A 267 -4.60 -11.54 3.55
CA ALA A 267 -5.29 -11.86 4.80
C ALA A 267 -4.96 -13.30 5.25
N ARG A 268 -5.03 -14.27 4.33
CA ARG A 268 -4.66 -15.66 4.60
C ARG A 268 -3.21 -15.80 5.04
N GLY A 269 -2.28 -15.14 4.33
CA GLY A 269 -0.86 -15.16 4.68
C GLY A 269 -0.58 -14.53 6.05
N CYS A 270 -1.26 -13.42 6.39
CA CYS A 270 -1.17 -12.78 7.71
C CYS A 270 -1.68 -13.71 8.81
N MET A 271 -2.85 -14.35 8.65
CA MET A 271 -3.37 -15.31 9.63
C MET A 271 -2.40 -16.48 9.86
N THR A 272 -1.79 -16.98 8.79
CA THR A 272 -0.83 -18.10 8.88
C THR A 272 0.42 -17.68 9.65
N ILE A 273 1.02 -16.53 9.31
CA ILE A 273 2.25 -16.07 9.97
C ILE A 273 2.00 -15.65 11.42
N GLU A 274 0.84 -15.06 11.73
CA GLU A 274 0.45 -14.75 13.10
C GLU A 274 0.32 -16.02 13.95
N GLY A 275 -0.26 -17.08 13.40
CA GLY A 275 -0.30 -18.38 14.04
C GLY A 275 1.09 -18.95 14.33
N VAL A 276 2.06 -18.73 13.46
CA VAL A 276 3.46 -19.11 13.67
C VAL A 276 4.11 -18.27 14.78
N LEU A 277 3.90 -16.95 14.74
CA LEU A 277 4.47 -16.03 15.72
C LEU A 277 3.90 -16.25 17.12
N LEU A 278 2.62 -16.56 17.25
CA LEU A 278 2.01 -16.92 18.53
C LEU A 278 2.70 -18.12 19.20
N GLN A 279 3.23 -19.05 18.42
CA GLN A 279 3.95 -20.20 18.93
C GLN A 279 5.41 -19.90 19.22
N LEU A 280 6.07 -19.04 18.41
CA LEU A 280 7.50 -18.73 18.54
C LEU A 280 7.77 -17.62 19.55
N SER A 281 7.03 -16.53 19.43
CA SER A 281 7.22 -15.28 20.17
C SER A 281 5.88 -14.55 20.29
N PRO A 282 5.05 -14.89 21.27
CA PRO A 282 3.73 -14.26 21.48
C PRO A 282 3.80 -12.74 21.67
N GLU A 283 4.97 -12.21 22.02
CA GLU A 283 5.22 -10.78 22.22
C GLU A 283 5.42 -10.00 20.89
N THR A 284 5.70 -10.73 19.79
CA THR A 284 5.98 -10.09 18.51
C THR A 284 4.69 -9.69 17.82
N SER A 285 4.48 -8.39 17.64
CA SER A 285 3.30 -7.81 16.99
C SER A 285 3.59 -7.41 15.55
N ILE A 286 2.88 -8.01 14.59
CA ILE A 286 2.92 -7.64 13.18
C ILE A 286 2.48 -6.19 13.01
N MET A 287 1.37 -5.78 13.66
CA MET A 287 0.85 -4.41 13.52
C MET A 287 1.84 -3.36 14.01
N ALA A 288 2.55 -3.60 15.11
CA ALA A 288 3.59 -2.69 15.61
C ALA A 288 4.74 -2.56 14.58
N ILE A 289 5.13 -3.65 13.93
CA ILE A 289 6.17 -3.64 12.89
C ILE A 289 5.67 -2.90 11.63
N VAL A 290 4.43 -3.16 11.19
CA VAL A 290 3.80 -2.47 10.06
C VAL A 290 3.77 -0.96 10.30
N THR A 291 3.24 -0.53 11.45
CA THR A 291 3.12 0.89 11.81
C THR A 291 4.50 1.56 11.82
N ARG A 292 5.50 0.93 12.44
CA ARG A 292 6.89 1.43 12.46
C ARG A 292 7.47 1.56 11.05
N ARG A 293 7.27 0.57 10.18
CA ARG A 293 7.77 0.61 8.79
C ARG A 293 7.06 1.65 7.93
N VAL A 294 5.73 1.73 8.05
CA VAL A 294 4.94 2.75 7.34
C VAL A 294 5.36 4.16 7.77
N ALA A 295 5.53 4.40 9.07
CA ALA A 295 6.02 5.68 9.58
C ALA A 295 7.42 6.01 9.02
N LYS A 296 8.37 5.06 9.06
CA LYS A 296 9.72 5.26 8.52
C LYS A 296 9.69 5.59 7.02
N GLN A 297 8.91 4.85 6.24
CA GLN A 297 8.81 5.05 4.79
C GLN A 297 8.19 6.40 4.43
N ARG A 298 7.23 6.91 5.24
CA ARG A 298 6.72 8.27 5.09
C ARG A 298 7.80 9.35 5.30
N TRP A 299 8.72 9.15 6.24
CA TRP A 299 9.84 10.06 6.44
C TRP A 299 10.84 10.01 5.29
N ASP A 300 11.09 8.82 4.73
CA ASP A 300 11.98 8.64 3.57
C ASP A 300 11.33 9.20 2.29
N ASP A 301 10.02 9.06 2.11
CA ASP A 301 9.24 9.65 0.99
C ASP A 301 9.11 11.19 1.11
N LEU A 302 9.20 11.73 2.32
CA LEU A 302 9.34 13.17 2.61
C LEU A 302 10.77 13.68 2.36
N ASP A 303 11.58 12.96 1.56
CA ASP A 303 12.91 13.41 1.21
C ASP A 303 12.82 14.81 0.58
N LEU A 304 13.04 15.83 1.45
CA LEU A 304 12.94 17.25 1.15
C LEU A 304 13.72 17.65 -0.11
N LYS A 305 14.73 16.85 -0.50
CA LYS A 305 15.51 17.09 -1.71
C LYS A 305 14.74 16.77 -2.98
N ARG A 306 13.96 15.68 -2.99
CA ARG A 306 13.20 15.26 -4.17
C ARG A 306 11.98 16.14 -4.37
N ASN A 307 11.23 16.40 -3.30
CA ASN A 307 10.09 17.32 -3.34
C ASN A 307 10.50 18.77 -3.59
N ALA A 308 11.68 19.22 -3.12
CA ALA A 308 12.22 20.55 -3.43
C ALA A 308 12.66 20.66 -4.91
N MET A 309 13.17 19.60 -5.52
CA MET A 309 13.51 19.57 -6.95
C MET A 309 12.26 19.55 -7.83
N ASP A 310 11.26 18.73 -7.48
CA ASP A 310 9.98 18.67 -8.19
C ASP A 310 9.20 19.99 -8.03
N PHE A 311 9.18 20.58 -6.84
CA PHE A 311 8.60 21.91 -6.60
C PHE A 311 9.35 23.02 -7.33
N ALA A 312 10.68 22.96 -7.41
CA ALA A 312 11.48 23.92 -8.19
C ALA A 312 11.24 23.78 -9.69
N SER A 313 11.05 22.56 -10.20
CA SER A 313 10.71 22.30 -11.61
C SER A 313 9.30 22.76 -11.95
N ASP A 314 8.34 22.56 -11.06
CA ASP A 314 6.95 23.01 -11.22
C ASP A 314 6.82 24.53 -11.09
N LEU A 315 7.59 25.16 -10.20
CA LEU A 315 7.74 26.62 -10.14
C LEU A 315 8.34 27.18 -11.43
N HIS A 316 9.38 26.55 -11.97
CA HIS A 316 9.98 26.96 -13.24
C HIS A 316 9.01 26.83 -14.42
N GLY A 317 8.22 25.73 -14.45
CA GLY A 317 7.15 25.51 -15.42
C GLY A 317 6.00 26.52 -15.29
N SER A 318 5.63 26.86 -14.06
CA SER A 318 4.59 27.85 -13.75
C SER A 318 5.04 29.28 -14.03
N PHE A 319 6.30 29.63 -13.77
CA PHE A 319 6.91 30.92 -14.13
C PHE A 319 6.94 31.12 -15.65
N LYS A 320 7.27 30.06 -16.41
CA LYS A 320 7.24 30.09 -17.88
C LYS A 320 5.82 30.29 -18.45
N LYS A 321 4.81 29.73 -17.79
CA LYS A 321 3.39 29.96 -18.12
C LYS A 321 2.92 31.36 -17.70
N ALA A 322 3.33 31.82 -16.53
CA ALA A 322 3.01 33.16 -16.05
C ALA A 322 3.67 34.28 -16.87
N ALA A 323 4.87 34.06 -17.39
CA ALA A 323 5.55 34.99 -18.31
C ALA A 323 4.84 35.16 -19.66
N ARG A 324 3.90 34.26 -20.02
CA ARG A 324 3.06 34.38 -21.22
C ARG A 324 1.69 35.06 -20.96
N LEU A 325 1.33 35.28 -19.69
CA LEU A 325 0.06 35.91 -19.33
C LEU A 325 -0.06 37.40 -19.84
N PRO A 326 1.00 38.24 -19.86
CA PRO A 326 0.86 39.60 -20.39
C PRO A 326 0.49 39.63 -21.87
N SER A 327 0.98 38.71 -22.70
CA SER A 327 0.61 38.63 -24.13
C SER A 327 -0.84 38.18 -24.32
N GLN A 328 -1.31 37.21 -23.55
CA GLN A 328 -2.69 36.71 -23.62
C GLN A 328 -3.72 37.73 -23.10
N VAL A 329 -3.37 38.49 -22.05
CA VAL A 329 -4.21 39.58 -21.55
C VAL A 329 -4.24 40.73 -22.56
N SER A 330 -3.13 41.04 -23.21
CA SER A 330 -3.07 42.03 -24.28
C SER A 330 -3.92 41.64 -25.50
N ASP A 331 -3.91 40.37 -25.88
CA ASP A 331 -4.72 39.89 -26.98
C ASP A 331 -6.22 39.85 -26.62
N LEU A 332 -6.59 39.51 -25.39
CA LEU A 332 -7.95 39.61 -24.87
C LEU A 332 -8.47 41.07 -24.84
N LEU A 333 -7.64 42.01 -24.37
CA LEU A 333 -7.97 43.42 -24.37
C LEU A 333 -8.10 43.98 -25.79
N ARG A 334 -7.28 43.51 -26.74
CA ARG A 334 -7.41 43.87 -28.15
C ARG A 334 -8.70 43.35 -28.77
N THR A 335 -9.10 42.10 -28.46
CA THR A 335 -10.33 41.50 -28.95
C THR A 335 -11.58 42.15 -28.32
N ALA A 336 -11.52 42.48 -27.03
CA ALA A 336 -12.57 43.20 -26.33
C ALA A 336 -12.78 44.64 -26.89
N ASN A 337 -11.69 45.30 -27.27
CA ASN A 337 -11.73 46.69 -27.81
C ASN A 337 -12.24 46.73 -29.26
N LYS A 338 -12.29 45.57 -29.98
CA LYS A 338 -12.87 45.44 -31.31
C LYS A 338 -14.37 45.09 -31.33
N GLY A 339 -15.00 44.95 -30.14
CA GLY A 339 -16.45 44.74 -30.03
C GLY A 339 -16.94 43.36 -30.46
N GLU A 340 -16.05 42.38 -30.70
CA GLU A 340 -16.38 41.06 -31.22
C GLU A 340 -16.44 39.94 -30.16
N ALA A 341 -16.27 40.23 -28.86
CA ALA A 341 -16.27 39.23 -27.81
C ALA A 341 -17.70 38.91 -27.34
N LYS A 342 -18.29 37.85 -27.89
CA LYS A 342 -19.46 37.18 -27.27
C LYS A 342 -18.95 36.14 -26.29
N VAL A 343 -18.98 36.45 -24.99
CA VAL A 343 -18.65 35.49 -23.93
C VAL A 343 -19.94 34.79 -23.49
N ASN A 344 -20.14 33.53 -23.89
CA ASN A 344 -21.18 32.68 -23.35
C ASN A 344 -20.63 32.02 -22.10
N ILE A 345 -21.02 32.50 -20.92
CA ILE A 345 -20.70 31.87 -19.65
C ILE A 345 -21.85 30.95 -19.28
N GLU A 346 -21.73 29.66 -19.56
CA GLU A 346 -22.56 28.62 -18.91
C GLU A 346 -22.00 28.36 -17.50
N VAL A 347 -22.56 29.00 -16.49
CA VAL A 347 -22.29 28.70 -15.10
C VAL A 347 -23.12 27.48 -14.70
N ARG A 348 -22.55 26.28 -14.78
CA ARG A 348 -23.05 25.14 -14.04
C ARG A 348 -22.67 25.28 -12.57
N ALA A 349 -23.55 25.88 -11.79
CA ALA A 349 -23.46 25.88 -10.32
C ALA A 349 -23.61 24.44 -9.83
N LYS A 350 -22.50 23.76 -9.49
CA LYS A 350 -22.52 22.65 -8.52
C LYS A 350 -22.59 23.30 -7.15
N GLU A 351 -23.65 23.04 -6.44
CA GLU A 351 -23.80 23.35 -5.03
C GLU A 351 -22.65 22.74 -4.23
N GLY A 352 -21.97 23.58 -3.46
CA GLY A 352 -20.97 23.16 -2.50
C GLY A 352 -19.70 23.99 -2.53
N LEU A 353 -19.64 25.00 -1.64
CA LEU A 353 -18.57 25.91 -1.27
C LEU A 353 -18.69 27.33 -1.87
N ALA A 354 -19.73 28.02 -1.49
CA ALA A 354 -19.69 29.48 -1.44
C ALA A 354 -18.79 29.90 -0.27
N LEU A 355 -17.47 29.93 -0.47
CA LEU A 355 -16.55 30.66 0.37
C LEU A 355 -17.02 32.11 0.38
N SER A 356 -17.46 32.63 1.54
CA SER A 356 -17.88 34.03 1.62
C SER A 356 -16.73 34.89 1.12
N GLU A 357 -17.03 36.02 0.44
CA GLU A 357 -15.98 37.00 -0.02
C GLU A 357 -14.96 37.34 1.08
N ARG A 358 -15.39 37.25 2.34
CA ARG A 358 -14.54 37.49 3.52
C ARG A 358 -13.52 36.37 3.75
N GLN A 359 -13.88 35.10 3.51
CA GLN A 359 -12.96 33.96 3.65
C GLN A 359 -11.95 33.96 2.50
N LEU A 360 -12.38 34.28 1.28
CA LEU A 360 -11.52 34.42 0.12
C LEU A 360 -10.48 35.54 0.33
N THR A 361 -10.91 36.71 0.82
CA THR A 361 -10.00 37.84 1.11
C THR A 361 -8.99 37.50 2.21
N LYS A 362 -9.37 36.73 3.24
CA LYS A 362 -8.46 36.26 4.30
C LYS A 362 -7.45 35.26 3.73
N ALA A 363 -7.90 34.30 2.91
CA ALA A 363 -7.03 33.32 2.27
C ALA A 363 -6.00 33.99 1.33
N ILE A 364 -6.41 34.95 0.54
CA ILE A 364 -5.51 35.72 -0.34
C ILE A 364 -4.46 36.50 0.48
N ARG A 365 -4.85 37.14 1.59
CA ARG A 365 -3.91 37.85 2.45
C ARG A 365 -2.92 36.91 3.13
N ALA A 366 -3.37 35.76 3.58
CA ALA A 366 -2.51 34.73 4.18
C ALA A 366 -1.49 34.15 3.16
N LEU A 367 -1.92 33.92 1.92
CA LEU A 367 -1.05 33.48 0.83
C LEU A 367 0.00 34.56 0.46
N LEU A 368 -0.39 35.83 0.37
CA LEU A 368 0.53 36.93 0.11
C LEU A 368 1.53 37.11 1.27
N ALA A 369 1.08 36.96 2.51
CA ALA A 369 1.96 37.01 3.68
C ALA A 369 3.01 35.90 3.63
N ALA A 370 2.61 34.67 3.35
CA ALA A 370 3.51 33.52 3.21
C ALA A 370 4.52 33.74 2.06
N ALA A 371 4.08 34.21 0.91
CA ALA A 371 4.95 34.51 -0.23
C ALA A 371 6.01 35.58 0.08
N LEU A 372 5.63 36.65 0.81
CA LEU A 372 6.56 37.70 1.23
C LEU A 372 7.58 37.21 2.26
N LEU A 373 7.16 36.34 3.22
CA LEU A 373 8.07 35.77 4.21
C LEU A 373 9.07 34.83 3.55
N LEU A 374 8.62 33.97 2.63
CA LEU A 374 9.49 33.09 1.86
C LEU A 374 10.43 33.86 0.94
N GLY A 375 9.93 34.89 0.26
CA GLY A 375 10.75 35.80 -0.55
C GLY A 375 11.83 36.50 0.27
N GLY A 376 11.51 36.94 1.49
CA GLY A 376 12.47 37.49 2.43
C GLY A 376 13.57 36.51 2.81
N CYS A 377 13.23 35.24 3.07
CA CYS A 377 14.21 34.19 3.33
C CYS A 377 15.13 33.92 2.13
N VAL A 378 14.61 33.94 0.92
CA VAL A 378 15.42 33.76 -0.32
C VAL A 378 16.38 34.95 -0.49
N VAL A 379 15.94 36.16 -0.21
CA VAL A 379 16.80 37.37 -0.27
C VAL A 379 17.93 37.31 0.75
N CYS A 380 17.73 36.67 1.91
CA CYS A 380 18.81 36.45 2.89
C CYS A 380 19.97 35.58 2.35
N LEU A 381 19.74 34.78 1.32
CA LEU A 381 20.76 33.93 0.67
C LEU A 381 21.58 34.69 -0.36
N ALA A 382 21.16 35.92 -0.78
CA ALA A 382 21.85 36.72 -1.77
C ALA A 382 23.06 37.43 -1.15
N LYS A 383 24.25 37.21 -1.72
CA LYS A 383 25.50 37.86 -1.32
C LYS A 383 25.64 39.24 -2.01
N GLY A 384 26.07 40.25 -1.27
CA GLY A 384 26.40 41.57 -1.84
C GLY A 384 25.31 42.64 -1.70
N LEU A 385 24.22 42.40 -0.98
CA LEU A 385 23.20 43.39 -0.68
C LEU A 385 23.53 44.17 0.60
N PRO A 386 23.17 45.49 0.69
CA PRO A 386 23.33 46.26 1.92
C PRO A 386 22.56 45.58 3.05
N SER A 387 23.23 45.27 4.17
CA SER A 387 22.65 44.54 5.29
C SER A 387 22.66 45.36 6.56
N TRP A 388 21.59 45.23 7.38
CA TRP A 388 21.48 45.76 8.72
C TRP A 388 21.25 44.63 9.70
N ALA A 389 22.03 44.56 10.78
CA ALA A 389 22.02 43.48 11.75
C ALA A 389 22.21 42.04 11.12
N GLY A 390 23.03 41.93 10.05
CA GLY A 390 23.31 40.68 9.38
C GLY A 390 22.22 40.17 8.40
N ILE A 391 21.14 40.92 8.23
CA ILE A 391 20.04 40.60 7.31
C ILE A 391 19.96 41.67 6.20
N PRO A 392 19.84 41.28 4.91
CA PRO A 392 19.69 42.23 3.82
C PRO A 392 18.48 43.15 4.02
N VAL A 393 18.64 44.47 3.77
CA VAL A 393 17.57 45.48 3.94
C VAL A 393 16.28 45.11 3.18
N PRO A 394 16.32 44.56 1.92
CA PRO A 394 15.10 44.12 1.25
C PRO A 394 14.38 42.99 1.95
N ALA A 395 15.10 42.10 2.66
CA ALA A 395 14.51 41.02 3.42
C ALA A 395 13.74 41.53 4.65
N TRP A 396 14.25 42.57 5.34
CA TRP A 396 13.53 43.25 6.42
C TRP A 396 12.19 43.84 5.96
N ILE A 397 12.17 44.47 4.78
CA ILE A 397 10.95 45.02 4.19
C ILE A 397 9.95 43.88 3.88
N ALA A 398 10.41 42.79 3.30
CA ALA A 398 9.56 41.63 2.98
C ALA A 398 8.97 41.00 4.25
N PHE A 399 9.77 40.87 5.32
CA PHE A 399 9.29 40.31 6.61
C PHE A 399 8.30 41.24 7.29
N ALA A 400 8.54 42.54 7.31
CA ALA A 400 7.62 43.54 7.89
C ALA A 400 6.27 43.56 7.17
N LEU A 401 6.26 43.53 5.84
CA LEU A 401 5.04 43.49 5.02
C LEU A 401 4.32 42.14 5.19
N GLY A 402 5.05 41.04 5.21
CA GLY A 402 4.50 39.69 5.41
C GLY A 402 3.83 39.52 6.78
N LEU A 403 4.47 39.98 7.84
CA LEU A 403 3.90 39.99 9.19
C LEU A 403 2.67 40.92 9.29
N GLY A 404 2.71 42.11 8.70
CA GLY A 404 1.57 43.04 8.69
C GLY A 404 0.33 42.44 7.99
N LEU A 405 0.52 41.79 6.83
CA LEU A 405 -0.55 41.11 6.10
C LEU A 405 -1.07 39.89 6.86
N GLY A 406 -0.18 39.08 7.47
CA GLY A 406 -0.56 37.95 8.29
C GLY A 406 -1.40 38.34 9.51
N CYS A 407 -0.97 39.39 10.25
CA CYS A 407 -1.75 39.94 11.35
C CYS A 407 -3.10 40.47 10.89
N SER A 408 -3.18 41.14 9.74
CA SER A 408 -4.45 41.66 9.19
C SER A 408 -5.42 40.56 8.76
N ALA A 409 -4.91 39.36 8.43
CA ALA A 409 -5.73 38.20 8.10
C ALA A 409 -6.33 37.53 9.36
N CYS A 410 -5.62 37.62 10.50
CA CYS A 410 -6.04 37.00 11.79
C CYS A 410 -6.96 37.89 12.63
N LEU A 411 -6.93 39.21 12.46
CA LEU A 411 -7.72 40.13 13.28
C LEU A 411 -9.23 40.07 12.92
N PRO A 412 -10.13 40.04 13.93
CA PRO A 412 -11.55 40.16 13.70
C PRO A 412 -11.92 41.59 13.32
N GLN A 413 -12.38 41.79 12.08
CA GLN A 413 -12.86 43.13 11.67
C GLN A 413 -14.15 43.45 12.40
N GLN A 414 -14.16 44.58 13.11
CA GLN A 414 -15.35 45.16 13.75
C GLN A 414 -16.45 45.42 12.72
N LYS A 415 -17.67 44.98 13.02
CA LYS A 415 -18.87 45.27 12.23
C LYS A 415 -19.09 46.80 12.20
N LYS A 416 -19.04 47.42 11.01
CA LYS A 416 -19.58 48.80 10.84
C LYS A 416 -21.06 48.77 11.18
N PRO A 417 -21.58 49.75 12.01
CA PRO A 417 -22.99 49.80 12.32
C PRO A 417 -23.80 50.13 11.07
N SER A 418 -24.85 49.37 10.82
CA SER A 418 -25.79 49.61 9.73
C SER A 418 -26.54 50.92 9.98
N ARG A 419 -26.35 51.90 9.08
CA ARG A 419 -27.21 53.11 9.04
C ARG A 419 -28.64 52.64 8.72
N ARG A 420 -29.52 52.64 9.73
CA ARG A 420 -30.96 52.59 9.54
C ARG A 420 -31.39 53.75 8.63
N ARG A 421 -31.85 53.48 7.43
CA ARG A 421 -32.70 54.42 6.69
C ARG A 421 -34.06 54.45 7.39
N LYS A 422 -34.38 55.61 7.91
CA LYS A 422 -35.79 55.98 8.19
C LYS A 422 -36.42 56.30 6.83
N ASN A 423 -37.43 55.60 6.50
CA ASN A 423 -38.73 56.06 6.03
C ASN A 423 -39.66 54.84 5.94
#